data_572c6bdb35cf299cd8a666dfe182c1d9
#
_entry.id   572c6bdb35cf299cd8a666dfe182c1d9
#
_cell.length_a   1.000
_cell.length_b   1.000
_cell.length_c   1.000
_cell.angle_alpha   90.00
_cell.angle_beta   90.00
_cell.angle_gamma   90.00
#
_symmetry.space_group_name_H-M   'P 1'
#
loop_
_entity.id
_entity.type
_entity.pdbx_description
1 polymer ?
#
loop_
_entity_poly.entity_id
_entity_poly.type
_entity_poly.pdbx_seq_one_letter_code
_entity_poly.pdbx_strand_id
1 'polypeptide(L)'
;QQRKKNMTLKIPRNQPPGKEATIVVAGTTHHHPEAWKWYDYFTFNVDHKVIGIQYLVTAFLFYLIGGLMAVAMRAELATPDADLLDPNLYNAFMTNHGTIMIFLWIVPSAIGGFGNFLVPLMVGARDMAFPKLNAIAFWLNPPAGLLILASFFFGGSQSGWTAYPPLSLVTAPIAQSLWILAIVLVGTSSILGSLNFVITILFMKVPSMKWDQVPLFCWAILATSVLALLSTPVLAAGLVLLLFDLNFGTSFFKPDAGGNVVIYQHLFWFYSHPAVYLMILPIFGIMSEVIPVHARKPIFGYKAIAYSSLAICVVGLFVWVHHMFTSGTPGWMRMFFTISTLIVAVPTGVKIFGWVATLWGGKIRFTSAMLFAIGLLMMFVMGGLSGVTMGTAPFDVHVHDTYYVVAHFHYVLFGGSVFGIYAGIYHWFPKITGRMMNETLGRIHFILTFIGTNLTFLPMHELGLQGMPRRVAMYDPQFTHLNEICTIGAYILGISVIPFTINALWSWIGGKQAGDNPWNALTLEWTTSSPIGKFYLW
;
A
#
# COMPACT_ATOMS: atom_id res chain seq x y z
N GLN A 1 54.63 1.78 -9.76
CA GLN A 1 54.23 2.61 -10.95
C GLN A 1 52.86 2.13 -11.42
N GLN A 2 51.78 2.73 -10.95
CA GLN A 2 50.40 2.46 -11.44
C GLN A 2 50.07 3.55 -12.49
N ARG A 3 49.76 3.08 -13.70
CA ARG A 3 49.30 3.91 -14.81
C ARG A 3 47.95 4.56 -14.50
N LYS A 4 47.90 5.90 -14.46
CA LYS A 4 46.68 6.69 -14.50
C LYS A 4 45.96 6.46 -15.82
N LYS A 5 44.77 5.88 -15.81
CA LYS A 5 43.85 5.88 -16.96
C LYS A 5 43.05 7.20 -16.92
N ASN A 6 43.32 8.07 -17.84
CA ASN A 6 42.49 9.25 -18.11
C ASN A 6 41.28 8.78 -18.95
N MET A 7 40.09 8.98 -18.43
CA MET A 7 38.85 8.72 -19.14
C MET A 7 38.33 10.07 -19.68
N THR A 8 38.38 10.24 -20.99
CA THR A 8 37.90 11.46 -21.67
C THR A 8 36.46 11.22 -22.11
N LEU A 9 35.52 11.95 -21.52
CA LEU A 9 34.12 12.00 -21.98
C LEU A 9 34.00 13.11 -23.03
N LYS A 10 33.77 12.74 -24.30
CA LYS A 10 33.43 13.71 -25.36
C LYS A 10 31.94 14.06 -25.26
N ILE A 11 31.65 15.29 -24.86
CA ILE A 11 30.32 15.89 -24.95
C ILE A 11 30.25 16.64 -26.28
N PRO A 12 29.32 16.33 -27.19
CA PRO A 12 29.12 17.09 -28.41
C PRO A 12 28.36 18.38 -28.07
N ARG A 13 29.06 19.52 -28.06
CA ARG A 13 28.43 20.85 -28.07
C ARG A 13 29.19 21.75 -29.02
N ASN A 14 28.47 22.46 -29.87
CA ASN A 14 28.93 23.59 -30.64
C ASN A 14 29.53 24.64 -29.72
N GLN A 15 30.86 24.63 -29.58
CA GLN A 15 31.66 25.75 -29.07
C GLN A 15 32.95 25.86 -29.88
N PRO A 16 33.48 27.10 -30.03
CA PRO A 16 34.66 27.34 -30.85
C PRO A 16 35.91 26.64 -30.33
N PRO A 17 36.87 26.31 -31.17
CA PRO A 17 38.00 25.47 -30.80
C PRO A 17 38.97 26.25 -29.88
N GLY A 18 39.26 25.68 -28.71
CA GLY A 18 40.41 26.15 -27.95
C GLY A 18 40.35 26.16 -26.43
N LYS A 19 39.67 25.29 -25.74
CA LYS A 19 39.97 24.93 -24.32
C LYS A 19 39.36 23.59 -23.95
N GLU A 20 40.19 22.56 -23.89
CA GLU A 20 39.84 21.30 -23.25
C GLU A 20 39.79 21.50 -21.72
N ALA A 21 38.63 21.39 -21.14
CA ALA A 21 38.51 21.34 -19.69
C ALA A 21 38.85 19.93 -19.19
N THR A 22 40.03 19.75 -18.65
CA THR A 22 40.46 18.52 -18.01
C THR A 22 39.84 18.47 -16.61
N ILE A 23 38.80 17.65 -16.41
CA ILE A 23 38.30 17.34 -15.08
C ILE A 23 39.26 16.30 -14.48
N VAL A 24 40.11 16.73 -13.55
CA VAL A 24 40.90 15.80 -12.73
C VAL A 24 39.98 15.22 -11.66
N VAL A 25 39.50 14.01 -11.89
CA VAL A 25 38.89 13.22 -10.82
C VAL A 25 40.03 12.75 -9.91
N ALA A 26 40.18 13.38 -8.75
CA ALA A 26 41.07 12.91 -7.71
C ALA A 26 40.78 11.46 -7.42
N GLY A 27 41.81 10.61 -7.33
CA GLY A 27 41.66 9.17 -7.14
C GLY A 27 40.81 8.89 -5.91
N THR A 28 39.63 8.39 -6.16
CA THR A 28 38.76 7.84 -5.14
C THR A 28 39.37 6.53 -4.67
N THR A 29 40.03 6.54 -3.53
CA THR A 29 40.07 5.32 -2.71
C THR A 29 38.61 4.91 -2.54
N HIS A 30 38.25 3.72 -3.03
CA HIS A 30 36.97 3.12 -2.73
C HIS A 30 36.91 2.88 -1.20
N HIS A 31 36.53 3.92 -0.46
CA HIS A 31 35.99 3.71 0.87
C HIS A 31 34.70 2.90 0.64
N HIS A 32 34.70 1.64 1.05
CA HIS A 32 33.44 0.92 1.22
C HIS A 32 32.54 1.83 2.05
N PRO A 33 31.36 2.19 1.56
CA PRO A 33 30.48 3.05 2.32
C PRO A 33 30.23 2.40 3.68
N GLU A 34 30.37 3.20 4.75
CA GLU A 34 30.17 2.72 6.11
C GLU A 34 28.79 2.08 6.21
N ALA A 35 28.75 0.76 6.46
CA ALA A 35 27.52 0.02 6.51
C ALA A 35 26.74 0.32 7.79
N TRP A 36 25.42 0.28 7.71
CA TRP A 36 24.56 0.35 8.90
C TRP A 36 24.78 -0.88 9.76
N LYS A 37 24.85 -0.67 11.08
CA LYS A 37 24.90 -1.77 12.05
C LYS A 37 23.47 -2.24 12.33
N TRP A 38 23.29 -3.52 12.66
CA TRP A 38 21.96 -4.09 12.88
C TRP A 38 21.12 -3.34 13.92
N TYR A 39 21.74 -2.76 14.95
CA TYR A 39 21.05 -2.01 15.99
C TYR A 39 20.58 -0.61 15.53
N ASP A 40 21.12 -0.05 14.44
CA ASP A 40 20.67 1.23 13.88
C ASP A 40 19.20 1.15 13.42
N TYR A 41 18.73 -0.07 13.09
CA TYR A 41 17.34 -0.33 12.71
C TYR A 41 16.37 -0.44 13.89
N PHE A 42 16.85 -0.46 15.12
CA PHE A 42 16.05 -0.56 16.35
C PHE A 42 16.13 0.69 17.22
N THR A 43 16.78 1.73 16.74
CA THR A 43 16.94 2.99 17.44
C THR A 43 16.22 4.13 16.73
N PHE A 44 16.09 5.27 17.40
CA PHE A 44 15.58 6.50 16.80
C PHE A 44 16.62 7.03 15.79
N ASN A 45 16.47 6.63 14.56
CA ASN A 45 17.34 7.03 13.46
C ASN A 45 16.62 8.04 12.56
N VAL A 46 17.34 9.02 12.02
CA VAL A 46 16.78 10.09 11.18
C VAL A 46 17.04 9.89 9.69
N ASP A 47 17.91 8.94 9.32
CA ASP A 47 18.22 8.65 7.92
C ASP A 47 17.03 7.97 7.22
N HIS A 48 16.60 8.53 6.11
CA HIS A 48 15.41 8.08 5.36
C HIS A 48 15.50 6.61 4.90
N LYS A 49 16.71 6.09 4.64
CA LYS A 49 16.91 4.69 4.21
C LYS A 49 16.65 3.72 5.35
N VAL A 50 17.15 4.04 6.54
CA VAL A 50 16.90 3.25 7.76
C VAL A 50 15.41 3.26 8.09
N ILE A 51 14.79 4.45 8.09
CA ILE A 51 13.34 4.60 8.34
C ILE A 51 12.52 3.80 7.33
N GLY A 52 12.87 3.83 6.04
CA GLY A 52 12.20 3.02 5.02
C GLY A 52 12.25 1.52 5.31
N ILE A 53 13.40 0.99 5.73
CA ILE A 53 13.56 -0.42 6.12
C ILE A 53 12.79 -0.72 7.41
N GLN A 54 12.84 0.17 8.41
CA GLN A 54 12.05 0.03 9.64
C GLN A 54 10.55 -0.12 9.32
N TYR A 55 10.00 0.71 8.42
CA TYR A 55 8.61 0.59 7.98
C TYR A 55 8.35 -0.75 7.28
N LEU A 56 9.19 -1.18 6.32
CA LEU A 56 8.97 -2.42 5.57
C LEU A 56 8.99 -3.65 6.50
N VAL A 57 9.95 -3.73 7.42
CA VAL A 57 10.07 -4.87 8.33
C VAL A 57 8.92 -4.88 9.33
N THR A 58 8.61 -3.75 9.97
CA THR A 58 7.52 -3.65 10.95
C THR A 58 6.17 -3.95 10.29
N ALA A 59 5.91 -3.40 9.11
CA ALA A 59 4.69 -3.66 8.38
C ALA A 59 4.57 -5.13 7.97
N PHE A 60 5.66 -5.78 7.56
CA PHE A 60 5.64 -7.21 7.26
C PHE A 60 5.31 -8.09 8.47
N LEU A 61 5.79 -7.73 9.67
CA LEU A 61 5.40 -8.43 10.90
C LEU A 61 3.89 -8.30 11.17
N PHE A 62 3.33 -7.11 10.99
CA PHE A 62 1.88 -6.93 11.10
C PHE A 62 1.10 -7.65 10.00
N TYR A 63 1.63 -7.74 8.78
CA TYR A 63 1.04 -8.56 7.72
C TYR A 63 0.91 -10.02 8.13
N LEU A 64 1.93 -10.60 8.78
CA LEU A 64 1.87 -11.98 9.28
C LEU A 64 0.78 -12.14 10.34
N ILE A 65 0.69 -11.21 11.29
CA ILE A 65 -0.33 -11.25 12.36
C ILE A 65 -1.74 -11.14 11.77
N GLY A 66 -2.00 -10.14 10.93
CA GLY A 66 -3.31 -9.97 10.29
C GLY A 66 -3.65 -11.11 9.32
N GLY A 67 -2.64 -11.68 8.64
CA GLY A 67 -2.80 -12.85 7.77
C GLY A 67 -3.22 -14.10 8.54
N LEU A 68 -2.62 -14.35 9.71
CA LEU A 68 -3.03 -15.47 10.57
C LEU A 68 -4.46 -15.32 11.08
N MET A 69 -4.91 -14.10 11.40
CA MET A 69 -6.32 -13.85 11.73
C MET A 69 -7.24 -14.20 10.56
N ALA A 70 -6.85 -13.86 9.33
CA ALA A 70 -7.65 -14.22 8.14
C ALA A 70 -7.72 -15.73 7.91
N VAL A 71 -6.61 -16.44 8.08
CA VAL A 71 -6.58 -17.91 7.98
C VAL A 71 -7.46 -18.55 9.04
N ALA A 72 -7.46 -18.05 10.27
CA ALA A 72 -8.32 -18.54 11.35
C ALA A 72 -9.81 -18.30 11.04
N MET A 73 -10.17 -17.11 10.54
CA MET A 73 -11.56 -16.84 10.09
C MET A 73 -11.98 -17.75 8.93
N ARG A 74 -11.07 -18.07 8.01
CA ARG A 74 -11.38 -19.01 6.91
C ARG A 74 -11.50 -20.45 7.41
N ALA A 75 -10.75 -20.83 8.46
CA ALA A 75 -10.94 -22.13 9.11
C ALA A 75 -12.33 -22.24 9.75
N GLU A 76 -12.81 -21.17 10.42
CA GLU A 76 -14.18 -21.07 10.95
C GLU A 76 -15.22 -21.24 9.85
N LEU A 77 -15.03 -20.59 8.72
CA LEU A 77 -15.96 -20.64 7.58
C LEU A 77 -15.73 -21.86 6.66
N ALA A 78 -14.95 -22.85 7.07
CA ALA A 78 -14.76 -24.07 6.27
C ALA A 78 -16.03 -24.92 6.22
N THR A 79 -16.83 -24.92 7.29
CA THR A 79 -18.13 -25.58 7.36
C THR A 79 -19.18 -24.59 7.91
N PRO A 80 -20.48 -24.80 7.62
CA PRO A 80 -21.55 -23.90 8.08
C PRO A 80 -21.63 -23.76 9.60
N ASP A 81 -21.32 -24.85 10.32
CA ASP A 81 -21.52 -25.02 11.76
C ASP A 81 -20.20 -25.17 12.52
N ALA A 82 -19.09 -24.62 11.98
CA ALA A 82 -17.82 -24.66 12.70
C ALA A 82 -17.94 -23.86 14.02
N ASP A 83 -17.24 -24.34 15.04
CA ASP A 83 -17.18 -23.74 16.38
C ASP A 83 -15.72 -23.71 16.85
N LEU A 84 -14.85 -23.20 15.99
CA LEU A 84 -13.42 -23.04 16.26
C LEU A 84 -13.14 -21.72 16.99
N LEU A 85 -13.92 -20.68 16.68
CA LEU A 85 -13.80 -19.34 17.22
C LEU A 85 -15.11 -18.92 17.89
N ASP A 86 -15.02 -18.49 19.16
CA ASP A 86 -16.15 -17.78 19.77
C ASP A 86 -16.58 -16.61 18.88
N PRO A 87 -17.89 -16.32 18.73
CA PRO A 87 -18.39 -15.25 17.86
C PRO A 87 -17.79 -13.88 18.15
N ASN A 88 -17.50 -13.55 19.41
CA ASN A 88 -16.84 -12.29 19.77
C ASN A 88 -15.39 -12.27 19.31
N LEU A 89 -14.69 -13.41 19.44
CA LEU A 89 -13.32 -13.55 18.95
C LEU A 89 -13.27 -13.50 17.42
N TYR A 90 -14.23 -14.12 16.72
CA TYR A 90 -14.37 -14.00 15.28
C TYR A 90 -14.55 -12.54 14.85
N ASN A 91 -15.45 -11.79 15.50
CA ASN A 91 -15.68 -10.37 15.24
C ASN A 91 -14.43 -9.53 15.54
N ALA A 92 -13.70 -9.85 16.61
CA ALA A 92 -12.43 -9.20 16.93
C ALA A 92 -11.36 -9.49 15.88
N PHE A 93 -11.24 -10.73 15.39
CA PHE A 93 -10.31 -11.07 14.30
C PHE A 93 -10.67 -10.36 13.01
N MET A 94 -11.94 -10.34 12.62
CA MET A 94 -12.42 -9.66 11.43
C MET A 94 -12.13 -8.15 11.48
N THR A 95 -12.40 -7.51 12.62
CA THR A 95 -12.14 -6.08 12.84
C THR A 95 -10.65 -5.78 12.75
N ASN A 96 -9.83 -6.55 13.47
CA ASN A 96 -8.40 -6.26 13.57
C ASN A 96 -7.61 -6.75 12.35
N HIS A 97 -8.04 -7.82 11.66
CA HIS A 97 -7.50 -8.16 10.35
C HIS A 97 -7.61 -6.97 9.38
N GLY A 98 -8.81 -6.44 9.18
CA GLY A 98 -9.02 -5.30 8.28
C GLY A 98 -8.20 -4.09 8.67
N THR A 99 -8.19 -3.77 9.96
CA THR A 99 -7.43 -2.64 10.53
C THR A 99 -5.92 -2.79 10.32
N ILE A 100 -5.35 -3.93 10.67
CA ILE A 100 -3.92 -4.21 10.54
C ILE A 100 -3.50 -4.19 9.06
N MET A 101 -4.28 -4.82 8.17
CA MET A 101 -3.94 -4.89 6.75
C MET A 101 -3.94 -3.52 6.08
N ILE A 102 -4.85 -2.64 6.45
CA ILE A 102 -4.94 -1.29 5.90
C ILE A 102 -3.89 -0.37 6.52
N PHE A 103 -3.93 -0.22 7.86
CA PHE A 103 -3.23 0.84 8.57
C PHE A 103 -1.81 0.48 9.01
N LEU A 104 -1.49 -0.81 9.16
CA LEU A 104 -0.17 -1.27 9.64
C LEU A 104 0.61 -2.08 8.60
N TRP A 105 -0.01 -2.48 7.47
CA TRP A 105 0.67 -3.19 6.40
C TRP A 105 0.74 -2.40 5.09
N ILE A 106 -0.38 -2.21 4.36
CA ILE A 106 -0.34 -1.66 2.99
C ILE A 106 0.18 -0.22 2.98
N VAL A 107 -0.44 0.67 3.76
CA VAL A 107 -0.08 2.10 3.80
C VAL A 107 1.36 2.30 4.31
N PRO A 108 1.77 1.72 5.45
CA PRO A 108 3.15 1.83 5.92
C PRO A 108 4.17 1.26 4.95
N SER A 109 3.91 0.13 4.28
CA SER A 109 4.83 -0.43 3.29
C SER A 109 4.98 0.45 2.06
N ALA A 110 3.85 0.89 1.49
CA ALA A 110 3.84 1.61 0.21
C ALA A 110 4.37 3.04 0.34
N ILE A 111 3.93 3.78 1.35
CA ILE A 111 4.31 5.19 1.58
C ILE A 111 5.50 5.26 2.53
N GLY A 112 5.40 4.67 3.71
CA GLY A 112 6.43 4.71 4.73
C GLY A 112 7.71 3.98 4.30
N GLY A 113 7.59 2.76 3.78
CA GLY A 113 8.70 1.93 3.35
C GLY A 113 9.34 2.40 2.05
N PHE A 114 8.65 2.16 0.94
CA PHE A 114 9.18 2.53 -0.37
C PHE A 114 9.32 4.03 -0.54
N GLY A 115 8.37 4.84 -0.06
CA GLY A 115 8.45 6.30 -0.15
C GLY A 115 9.69 6.86 0.51
N ASN A 116 9.95 6.51 1.78
CA ASN A 116 11.13 6.98 2.49
C ASN A 116 12.41 6.48 1.85
N PHE A 117 12.48 5.21 1.46
CA PHE A 117 13.71 4.68 0.88
C PHE A 117 14.01 5.31 -0.50
N LEU A 118 13.01 5.46 -1.37
CA LEU A 118 13.20 5.78 -2.78
C LEU A 118 13.08 7.27 -3.12
N VAL A 119 12.11 8.00 -2.53
CA VAL A 119 11.83 9.37 -2.97
C VAL A 119 13.05 10.28 -2.93
N PRO A 120 13.82 10.38 -1.83
CA PRO A 120 15.01 11.22 -1.82
C PRO A 120 16.02 10.81 -2.91
N LEU A 121 16.25 9.51 -3.08
CA LEU A 121 17.14 8.97 -4.11
C LEU A 121 16.69 9.32 -5.52
N MET A 122 15.40 9.19 -5.79
CA MET A 122 14.83 9.42 -7.12
C MET A 122 14.76 10.89 -7.52
N VAL A 123 14.61 11.81 -6.53
CA VAL A 123 14.61 13.25 -6.82
C VAL A 123 15.97 13.90 -6.63
N GLY A 124 16.98 13.14 -6.19
CA GLY A 124 18.34 13.62 -5.95
C GLY A 124 18.49 14.46 -4.68
N ALA A 125 17.60 14.28 -3.71
CA ALA A 125 17.71 14.89 -2.39
C ALA A 125 18.63 14.07 -1.48
N ARG A 126 19.34 14.73 -0.55
CA ARG A 126 20.21 14.04 0.42
C ARG A 126 19.42 13.28 1.49
N ASP A 127 18.26 13.80 1.87
CA ASP A 127 17.36 13.22 2.87
C ASP A 127 15.96 13.81 2.67
N MET A 128 15.00 13.40 3.51
CA MET A 128 13.70 14.02 3.62
C MET A 128 13.82 15.47 4.16
N ALA A 129 12.83 16.31 3.87
CA ALA A 129 12.84 17.72 4.28
C ALA A 129 12.95 17.92 5.80
N PHE A 130 12.28 17.05 6.57
CA PHE A 130 12.25 17.09 8.03
C PHE A 130 12.63 15.74 8.64
N PRO A 131 13.94 15.38 8.73
CA PRO A 131 14.37 14.04 9.13
C PRO A 131 13.90 13.62 10.53
N LYS A 132 13.90 14.53 11.51
CA LYS A 132 13.39 14.24 12.86
C LYS A 132 11.88 13.96 12.87
N LEU A 133 11.11 14.74 12.11
CA LEU A 133 9.67 14.54 11.97
C LEU A 133 9.38 13.19 11.29
N ASN A 134 10.21 12.82 10.33
CA ASN A 134 10.14 11.53 9.65
C ASN A 134 10.35 10.36 10.62
N ALA A 135 11.36 10.44 11.48
CA ALA A 135 11.59 9.45 12.51
C ALA A 135 10.43 9.35 13.51
N ILE A 136 9.87 10.50 13.95
CA ILE A 136 8.68 10.51 14.81
C ILE A 136 7.51 9.82 14.11
N ALA A 137 7.28 10.09 12.83
CA ALA A 137 6.21 9.46 12.06
C ALA A 137 6.33 7.93 12.08
N PHE A 138 7.54 7.38 11.88
CA PHE A 138 7.74 5.93 12.04
C PHE A 138 7.43 5.45 13.45
N TRP A 139 8.00 6.09 14.49
CA TRP A 139 7.88 5.63 15.86
C TRP A 139 6.48 5.75 16.48
N LEU A 140 5.51 6.35 15.78
CA LEU A 140 4.09 6.29 16.12
C LEU A 140 3.43 4.95 15.70
N ASN A 141 3.99 4.21 14.73
CA ASN A 141 3.38 2.98 14.21
C ASN A 141 3.53 1.77 15.16
N PRO A 142 4.72 1.44 15.71
CA PRO A 142 4.84 0.32 16.64
C PRO A 142 3.91 0.44 17.87
N PRO A 143 3.82 1.58 18.59
CA PRO A 143 2.85 1.74 19.67
C PRO A 143 1.40 1.56 19.22
N ALA A 144 1.02 2.05 18.05
CA ALA A 144 -0.32 1.87 17.52
C ALA A 144 -0.64 0.37 17.32
N GLY A 145 0.29 -0.38 16.74
CA GLY A 145 0.13 -1.82 16.61
C GLY A 145 0.04 -2.53 17.96
N LEU A 146 0.84 -2.12 18.95
CA LEU A 146 0.75 -2.68 20.31
C LEU A 146 -0.59 -2.38 20.98
N LEU A 147 -1.19 -1.20 20.76
CA LEU A 147 -2.54 -0.89 21.27
C LEU A 147 -3.60 -1.80 20.64
N ILE A 148 -3.51 -2.10 19.35
CA ILE A 148 -4.41 -3.06 18.68
C ILE A 148 -4.26 -4.44 19.30
N LEU A 149 -3.04 -4.93 19.49
CA LEU A 149 -2.80 -6.23 20.11
C LEU A 149 -3.24 -6.25 21.58
N ALA A 150 -2.98 -5.17 22.34
CA ALA A 150 -3.43 -5.02 23.72
C ALA A 150 -4.96 -5.02 23.86
N SER A 151 -5.70 -4.59 22.82
CA SER A 151 -7.16 -4.61 22.85
C SER A 151 -7.74 -6.01 23.06
N PHE A 152 -7.02 -7.07 22.67
CA PHE A 152 -7.47 -8.45 22.85
C PHE A 152 -7.55 -8.88 24.32
N PHE A 153 -6.77 -8.28 25.22
CA PHE A 153 -6.90 -8.51 26.67
C PHE A 153 -8.24 -8.00 27.23
N PHE A 154 -8.96 -7.17 26.45
CA PHE A 154 -10.25 -6.60 26.80
C PHE A 154 -11.36 -7.06 25.84
N GLY A 155 -11.18 -8.21 25.18
CA GLY A 155 -12.14 -8.83 24.26
C GLY A 155 -11.99 -8.42 22.78
N GLY A 156 -11.02 -7.58 22.45
CA GLY A 156 -10.79 -7.05 21.09
C GLY A 156 -11.89 -6.09 20.62
N SER A 157 -11.56 -5.17 19.71
CA SER A 157 -12.58 -4.37 19.04
C SER A 157 -13.40 -5.25 18.09
N GLN A 158 -14.75 -5.17 18.14
CA GLN A 158 -15.66 -6.10 17.47
C GLN A 158 -16.61 -5.41 16.48
N SER A 159 -16.48 -4.11 16.28
CA SER A 159 -17.44 -3.30 15.49
C SER A 159 -17.09 -3.21 13.99
N GLY A 160 -16.14 -4.02 13.52
CA GLY A 160 -15.56 -3.91 12.19
C GLY A 160 -14.57 -2.74 12.08
N TRP A 161 -13.72 -2.75 11.05
CA TRP A 161 -12.72 -1.70 10.83
C TRP A 161 -13.32 -0.31 10.56
N THR A 162 -14.62 -0.23 10.23
CA THR A 162 -15.37 1.00 10.05
C THR A 162 -15.88 1.61 11.36
N ALA A 163 -15.95 0.81 12.42
CA ALA A 163 -16.36 1.20 13.77
C ALA A 163 -17.67 2.01 13.82
N TYR A 164 -18.72 1.56 13.10
CA TYR A 164 -19.98 2.29 13.03
C TYR A 164 -20.74 2.32 14.37
N PRO A 165 -21.13 3.52 14.88
CA PRO A 165 -22.13 3.60 15.91
C PRO A 165 -23.52 3.17 15.35
N PRO A 166 -24.41 2.59 16.17
CA PRO A 166 -24.27 2.41 17.63
C PRO A 166 -23.45 1.19 18.06
N LEU A 167 -23.12 0.25 17.16
CA LEU A 167 -22.41 -1.00 17.50
C LEU A 167 -21.08 -0.74 18.22
N SER A 168 -20.28 0.22 17.74
CA SER A 168 -19.00 0.59 18.33
C SER A 168 -19.12 1.25 19.71
N LEU A 169 -20.30 1.71 20.09
CA LEU A 169 -20.55 2.33 21.41
C LEU A 169 -20.93 1.29 22.49
N VAL A 170 -21.35 0.06 22.08
CA VAL A 170 -21.88 -0.95 23.00
C VAL A 170 -21.00 -2.22 23.08
N THR A 171 -20.14 -2.46 22.08
CA THR A 171 -19.26 -3.65 22.06
C THR A 171 -17.88 -3.30 22.59
N ALA A 172 -17.41 -4.05 23.61
CA ALA A 172 -16.05 -4.00 24.16
C ALA A 172 -15.47 -2.55 24.30
N PRO A 173 -16.03 -1.65 25.13
CA PRO A 173 -15.72 -0.22 25.11
C PRO A 173 -14.24 0.10 25.32
N ILE A 174 -13.55 -0.64 26.20
CA ILE A 174 -12.09 -0.44 26.44
C ILE A 174 -11.30 -0.84 25.21
N ALA A 175 -11.59 -2.00 24.62
CA ALA A 175 -10.92 -2.45 23.40
C ALA A 175 -11.18 -1.50 22.22
N GLN A 176 -12.41 -0.98 22.11
CA GLN A 176 -12.76 0.01 21.10
C GLN A 176 -12.00 1.33 21.30
N SER A 177 -11.82 1.78 22.54
CA SER A 177 -11.02 2.97 22.85
C SER A 177 -9.55 2.80 22.49
N LEU A 178 -8.95 1.63 22.79
CA LEU A 178 -7.58 1.29 22.38
C LEU A 178 -7.43 1.27 20.87
N TRP A 179 -8.41 0.70 20.15
CA TRP A 179 -8.46 0.70 18.70
C TRP A 179 -8.51 2.12 18.13
N ILE A 180 -9.37 3.01 18.67
CA ILE A 180 -9.47 4.40 18.24
C ILE A 180 -8.12 5.12 18.43
N LEU A 181 -7.51 4.98 19.61
CA LEU A 181 -6.20 5.59 19.90
C LEU A 181 -5.13 5.10 18.92
N ALA A 182 -5.11 3.81 18.59
CA ALA A 182 -4.19 3.26 17.60
C ALA A 182 -4.37 3.92 16.22
N ILE A 183 -5.61 4.07 15.74
CA ILE A 183 -5.86 4.69 14.44
C ILE A 183 -5.53 6.19 14.44
N VAL A 184 -5.75 6.89 15.53
CA VAL A 184 -5.33 8.31 15.68
C VAL A 184 -3.81 8.44 15.61
N LEU A 185 -3.05 7.53 16.24
CA LEU A 185 -1.58 7.53 16.16
C LEU A 185 -1.09 7.28 14.72
N VAL A 186 -1.63 6.28 14.02
CA VAL A 186 -1.27 6.01 12.62
C VAL A 186 -1.70 7.14 11.69
N GLY A 187 -2.88 7.73 11.94
CA GLY A 187 -3.33 8.91 11.20
C GLY A 187 -2.37 10.09 11.38
N THR A 188 -1.92 10.35 12.61
CA THR A 188 -0.91 11.37 12.90
C THR A 188 0.39 11.08 12.17
N SER A 189 0.88 9.83 12.23
CA SER A 189 2.05 9.37 11.45
C SER A 189 1.89 9.70 9.95
N SER A 190 0.73 9.39 9.38
CA SER A 190 0.44 9.61 7.95
C SER A 190 0.46 11.11 7.59
N ILE A 191 -0.08 11.98 8.44
CA ILE A 191 -0.05 13.44 8.23
C ILE A 191 1.40 13.94 8.24
N LEU A 192 2.20 13.56 9.25
CA LEU A 192 3.59 13.99 9.38
C LEU A 192 4.46 13.52 8.21
N GLY A 193 4.32 12.26 7.80
CA GLY A 193 5.00 11.69 6.64
C GLY A 193 4.58 12.36 5.33
N SER A 194 3.30 12.60 5.13
CA SER A 194 2.77 13.23 3.92
C SER A 194 3.26 14.67 3.75
N LEU A 195 3.26 15.46 4.83
CA LEU A 195 3.84 16.80 4.81
C LEU A 195 5.31 16.75 4.36
N ASN A 196 6.05 15.80 4.91
CA ASN A 196 7.46 15.63 4.60
C ASN A 196 7.69 15.28 3.12
N PHE A 197 6.91 14.35 2.55
CA PHE A 197 6.99 14.00 1.13
C PHE A 197 6.65 15.17 0.21
N VAL A 198 5.59 15.91 0.50
CA VAL A 198 5.20 17.09 -0.30
C VAL A 198 6.35 18.09 -0.36
N ILE A 199 6.93 18.47 0.79
CA ILE A 199 8.02 19.44 0.82
C ILE A 199 9.27 18.88 0.14
N THR A 200 9.61 17.62 0.36
CA THR A 200 10.78 16.98 -0.28
C THR A 200 10.66 17.00 -1.80
N ILE A 201 9.54 16.57 -2.35
CA ILE A 201 9.36 16.45 -3.81
C ILE A 201 9.28 17.84 -4.47
N LEU A 202 8.56 18.79 -3.87
CA LEU A 202 8.36 20.10 -4.46
C LEU A 202 9.62 20.98 -4.40
N PHE A 203 10.36 20.93 -3.28
CA PHE A 203 11.38 21.93 -3.00
C PHE A 203 12.81 21.38 -2.91
N MET A 204 13.00 20.06 -2.79
CA MET A 204 14.33 19.47 -2.63
C MET A 204 14.81 18.63 -3.83
N LYS A 205 14.02 18.49 -4.88
CA LYS A 205 14.50 17.85 -6.11
C LYS A 205 15.68 18.64 -6.69
N VAL A 206 16.64 17.94 -7.28
CA VAL A 206 17.79 18.61 -7.91
C VAL A 206 17.33 19.65 -8.92
N PRO A 207 17.93 20.85 -8.95
CA PRO A 207 17.48 21.96 -9.79
C PRO A 207 17.48 21.64 -11.30
N SER A 208 18.36 20.74 -11.75
CA SER A 208 18.45 20.29 -13.13
C SER A 208 17.30 19.38 -13.57
N MET A 209 16.60 18.74 -12.65
CA MET A 209 15.48 17.82 -12.94
C MET A 209 14.21 18.63 -13.26
N LYS A 210 13.72 18.53 -14.47
CA LYS A 210 12.43 19.10 -14.87
C LYS A 210 11.27 18.24 -14.41
N TRP A 211 10.06 18.78 -14.32
CA TRP A 211 8.87 18.05 -13.89
C TRP A 211 8.53 16.86 -14.79
N ASP A 212 8.82 16.92 -16.07
CA ASP A 212 8.64 15.82 -17.02
C ASP A 212 9.75 14.75 -16.96
N GLN A 213 10.69 14.89 -16.02
CA GLN A 213 11.74 13.93 -15.71
C GLN A 213 11.60 13.31 -14.31
N VAL A 214 10.67 13.83 -13.49
CA VAL A 214 10.40 13.30 -12.15
C VAL A 214 9.85 11.86 -12.28
N PRO A 215 10.41 10.86 -11.59
CA PRO A 215 9.92 9.48 -11.65
C PRO A 215 8.43 9.38 -11.32
N LEU A 216 7.71 8.49 -12.00
CA LEU A 216 6.27 8.32 -11.85
C LEU A 216 5.88 7.88 -10.43
N PHE A 217 6.78 7.18 -9.75
CA PHE A 217 6.62 6.86 -8.33
C PHE A 217 6.56 8.13 -7.47
N CYS A 218 7.42 9.11 -7.73
CA CYS A 218 7.39 10.39 -7.01
C CYS A 218 6.11 11.20 -7.30
N TRP A 219 5.57 11.17 -8.52
CA TRP A 219 4.26 11.75 -8.85
C TRP A 219 3.13 11.08 -8.08
N ALA A 220 3.17 9.74 -7.97
CA ALA A 220 2.20 8.98 -7.21
C ALA A 220 2.27 9.29 -5.71
N ILE A 221 3.47 9.35 -5.13
CA ILE A 221 3.66 9.73 -3.72
C ILE A 221 3.21 11.16 -3.46
N LEU A 222 3.47 12.11 -4.37
CA LEU A 222 3.02 13.50 -4.22
C LEU A 222 1.48 13.57 -4.19
N ALA A 223 0.79 12.95 -5.17
CA ALA A 223 -0.67 12.89 -5.21
C ALA A 223 -1.25 12.24 -3.95
N THR A 224 -0.68 11.12 -3.54
CA THR A 224 -1.05 10.39 -2.31
C THR A 224 -0.89 11.26 -1.08
N SER A 225 0.22 11.98 -0.94
CA SER A 225 0.51 12.82 0.22
C SER A 225 -0.44 14.01 0.34
N VAL A 226 -0.78 14.64 -0.78
CA VAL A 226 -1.81 15.71 -0.81
C VAL A 226 -3.16 15.16 -0.34
N LEU A 227 -3.55 14.00 -0.87
CA LEU A 227 -4.82 13.35 -0.50
C LEU A 227 -4.87 13.01 1.00
N ALA A 228 -3.77 12.49 1.57
CA ALA A 228 -3.66 12.18 2.98
C ALA A 228 -3.80 13.43 3.88
N LEU A 229 -3.13 14.53 3.52
CA LEU A 229 -3.20 15.79 4.27
C LEU A 229 -4.62 16.36 4.32
N LEU A 230 -5.40 16.19 3.25
CA LEU A 230 -6.77 16.70 3.17
C LEU A 230 -7.78 15.82 3.89
N SER A 231 -7.61 14.50 3.86
CA SER A 231 -8.64 13.56 4.31
C SER A 231 -8.40 13.00 5.72
N THR A 232 -7.15 12.76 6.12
CA THR A 232 -6.83 12.13 7.42
C THR A 232 -7.29 12.94 8.64
N PRO A 233 -7.23 14.29 8.67
CA PRO A 233 -7.75 15.06 9.78
C PRO A 233 -9.25 14.86 10.03
N VAL A 234 -10.03 14.61 8.98
CA VAL A 234 -11.48 14.38 9.08
C VAL A 234 -11.78 13.04 9.76
N LEU A 235 -11.02 11.97 9.42
CA LEU A 235 -11.11 10.71 10.16
C LEU A 235 -10.75 10.89 11.63
N ALA A 236 -9.64 11.56 11.92
CA ALA A 236 -9.21 11.81 13.28
C ALA A 236 -10.29 12.54 14.10
N ALA A 237 -10.93 13.56 13.52
CA ALA A 237 -12.05 14.26 14.15
C ALA A 237 -13.21 13.29 14.46
N GLY A 238 -13.67 12.49 13.50
CA GLY A 238 -14.74 11.51 13.70
C GLY A 238 -14.42 10.50 14.80
N LEU A 239 -13.19 9.99 14.83
CA LEU A 239 -12.73 9.02 15.84
C LEU A 239 -12.59 9.64 17.23
N VAL A 240 -12.12 10.89 17.35
CA VAL A 240 -12.04 11.61 18.63
C VAL A 240 -13.44 11.88 19.18
N LEU A 241 -14.40 12.28 18.35
CA LEU A 241 -15.80 12.44 18.78
C LEU A 241 -16.39 11.11 19.26
N LEU A 242 -16.09 9.98 18.56
CA LEU A 242 -16.51 8.66 19.00
C LEU A 242 -15.86 8.26 20.35
N LEU A 243 -14.59 8.58 20.53
CA LEU A 243 -13.88 8.34 21.80
C LEU A 243 -14.52 9.12 22.95
N PHE A 244 -14.99 10.33 22.69
CA PHE A 244 -15.69 11.16 23.67
C PHE A 244 -17.07 10.56 24.03
N ASP A 245 -17.81 10.06 23.05
CA ASP A 245 -19.06 9.36 23.30
C ASP A 245 -18.87 8.08 24.14
N LEU A 246 -17.74 7.38 23.97
CA LEU A 246 -17.42 6.17 24.74
C LEU A 246 -17.05 6.47 26.20
N ASN A 247 -16.25 7.55 26.44
CA ASN A 247 -15.56 7.71 27.72
C ASN A 247 -15.99 8.96 28.51
N PHE A 248 -16.61 9.98 27.88
CA PHE A 248 -16.89 11.27 28.51
C PHE A 248 -18.39 11.63 28.54
N GLY A 249 -19.26 10.68 28.20
CA GLY A 249 -20.71 10.87 28.29
C GLY A 249 -21.30 11.85 27.27
N THR A 250 -20.58 12.17 26.20
CA THR A 250 -21.12 12.96 25.08
C THR A 250 -22.07 12.11 24.23
N SER A 251 -22.78 12.74 23.30
CA SER A 251 -23.80 12.10 22.47
C SER A 251 -23.76 12.53 21.00
N PHE A 252 -22.56 12.70 20.45
CA PHE A 252 -22.41 13.07 19.03
C PHE A 252 -23.05 12.03 18.09
N PHE A 253 -22.93 10.75 18.42
CA PHE A 253 -23.39 9.62 17.60
C PHE A 253 -24.38 8.68 18.33
N LYS A 254 -24.97 9.11 19.46
CA LYS A 254 -25.99 8.38 20.21
C LYS A 254 -27.38 8.86 19.80
N PRO A 255 -28.16 8.09 18.99
CA PRO A 255 -29.46 8.55 18.49
C PRO A 255 -30.46 8.87 19.61
N ASP A 256 -30.46 8.08 20.67
CA ASP A 256 -31.39 8.25 21.82
C ASP A 256 -31.15 9.53 22.62
N ALA A 257 -30.00 10.16 22.43
CA ALA A 257 -29.61 11.42 23.06
C ALA A 257 -29.42 12.58 22.05
N GLY A 258 -30.06 12.47 20.87
CA GLY A 258 -30.04 13.50 19.84
C GLY A 258 -28.82 13.49 18.90
N GLY A 259 -27.96 12.50 19.00
CA GLY A 259 -26.82 12.31 18.11
C GLY A 259 -27.22 11.74 16.74
N ASN A 260 -26.28 11.72 15.79
CA ASN A 260 -26.54 11.27 14.41
C ASN A 260 -25.45 10.33 13.92
N VAL A 261 -25.80 9.05 13.73
CA VAL A 261 -24.88 8.00 13.24
C VAL A 261 -24.45 8.19 11.79
N VAL A 262 -25.27 8.86 10.95
CA VAL A 262 -24.95 9.10 9.54
C VAL A 262 -23.83 10.12 9.40
N ILE A 263 -23.72 11.08 10.32
CA ILE A 263 -22.60 12.04 10.35
C ILE A 263 -21.28 11.29 10.57
N TYR A 264 -21.24 10.28 11.46
CA TYR A 264 -20.05 9.45 11.62
C TYR A 264 -19.66 8.76 10.30
N GLN A 265 -20.64 8.20 9.59
CA GLN A 265 -20.37 7.54 8.30
C GLN A 265 -19.79 8.52 7.27
N HIS A 266 -20.28 9.76 7.19
CA HIS A 266 -19.71 10.79 6.32
C HIS A 266 -18.28 11.15 6.72
N LEU A 267 -17.99 11.37 8.00
CA LEU A 267 -16.64 11.68 8.49
C LEU A 267 -15.67 10.53 8.21
N PHE A 268 -16.13 9.31 8.45
CA PHE A 268 -15.33 8.09 8.21
C PHE A 268 -15.03 7.91 6.72
N TRP A 269 -16.01 7.99 5.83
CA TRP A 269 -15.84 7.71 4.42
C TRP A 269 -15.20 8.85 3.64
N PHE A 270 -15.33 10.09 4.11
CA PHE A 270 -14.57 11.21 3.53
C PHE A 270 -13.05 10.99 3.59
N TYR A 271 -12.58 10.20 4.57
CA TYR A 271 -11.21 9.70 4.60
C TYR A 271 -11.09 8.33 3.92
N SER A 272 -11.95 7.38 4.28
CA SER A 272 -11.68 5.96 4.00
C SER A 272 -11.79 5.61 2.52
N HIS A 273 -12.53 6.39 1.71
CA HIS A 273 -12.43 6.26 0.27
C HIS A 273 -11.12 6.88 -0.26
N PRO A 274 -10.73 8.13 0.02
CA PRO A 274 -9.37 8.60 -0.23
C PRO A 274 -8.28 7.63 0.24
N ALA A 275 -8.46 6.94 1.37
CA ALA A 275 -7.50 5.98 1.88
C ALA A 275 -7.26 4.79 0.93
N VAL A 276 -8.28 4.33 0.18
CA VAL A 276 -8.05 3.27 -0.82
C VAL A 276 -7.14 3.77 -1.96
N TYR A 277 -7.21 5.06 -2.30
CA TYR A 277 -6.26 5.67 -3.24
C TYR A 277 -4.89 5.91 -2.59
N LEU A 278 -4.81 6.19 -1.29
CA LEU A 278 -3.54 6.21 -0.55
C LEU A 278 -2.83 4.85 -0.61
N MET A 279 -3.58 3.76 -0.64
CA MET A 279 -3.04 2.41 -0.75
C MET A 279 -2.59 2.06 -2.17
N ILE A 280 -3.32 2.47 -3.20
CA ILE A 280 -3.07 1.99 -4.56
C ILE A 280 -2.21 2.93 -5.42
N LEU A 281 -2.26 4.26 -5.21
CA LEU A 281 -1.48 5.20 -6.03
C LEU A 281 0.05 4.99 -5.93
N PRO A 282 0.64 4.82 -4.73
CA PRO A 282 2.06 4.49 -4.62
C PRO A 282 2.43 3.20 -5.37
N ILE A 283 1.54 2.21 -5.31
CA ILE A 283 1.70 0.95 -6.01
C ILE A 283 1.66 1.14 -7.52
N PHE A 284 0.78 1.98 -8.02
CA PHE A 284 0.77 2.38 -9.45
C PHE A 284 2.06 3.08 -9.85
N GLY A 285 2.66 3.84 -8.92
CA GLY A 285 4.00 4.38 -9.08
C GLY A 285 5.05 3.27 -9.21
N ILE A 286 5.08 2.30 -8.30
CA ILE A 286 5.95 1.11 -8.35
C ILE A 286 5.81 0.39 -9.70
N MET A 287 4.58 0.15 -10.14
CA MET A 287 4.32 -0.51 -11.43
C MET A 287 4.91 0.26 -12.60
N SER A 288 4.80 1.60 -12.57
CA SER A 288 5.29 2.47 -13.62
C SER A 288 6.83 2.54 -13.69
N GLU A 289 7.52 2.14 -12.63
CA GLU A 289 8.98 1.98 -12.61
C GLU A 289 9.40 0.53 -12.96
N VAL A 290 8.71 -0.47 -12.42
CA VAL A 290 9.07 -1.90 -12.61
C VAL A 290 8.82 -2.38 -14.05
N ILE A 291 7.64 -2.07 -14.62
CA ILE A 291 7.25 -2.57 -15.95
C ILE A 291 8.24 -2.13 -17.05
N PRO A 292 8.62 -0.85 -17.19
CA PRO A 292 9.53 -0.43 -18.26
C PRO A 292 10.89 -1.12 -18.18
N VAL A 293 11.43 -1.26 -16.98
CA VAL A 293 12.74 -1.88 -16.73
C VAL A 293 12.75 -3.34 -17.18
N HIS A 294 11.75 -4.12 -16.78
CA HIS A 294 11.68 -5.54 -17.09
C HIS A 294 11.09 -5.83 -18.48
N ALA A 295 10.32 -4.89 -19.06
CA ALA A 295 9.91 -4.94 -20.47
C ALA A 295 11.01 -4.45 -21.43
N ARG A 296 12.06 -3.80 -20.91
CA ARG A 296 13.15 -3.14 -21.67
C ARG A 296 12.59 -2.17 -22.71
N LYS A 297 11.59 -1.41 -22.33
CA LYS A 297 10.92 -0.46 -23.19
C LYS A 297 10.51 0.76 -22.37
N PRO A 298 10.70 2.00 -22.87
CA PRO A 298 10.25 3.19 -22.17
C PRO A 298 8.75 3.11 -21.87
N ILE A 299 8.36 3.71 -20.74
CA ILE A 299 6.94 3.79 -20.34
C ILE A 299 6.13 4.52 -21.41
N PHE A 300 5.03 3.94 -21.82
CA PHE A 300 4.12 4.57 -22.76
C PHE A 300 3.26 5.61 -22.05
N GLY A 301 3.22 6.84 -22.61
CA GLY A 301 2.32 7.87 -22.11
C GLY A 301 2.70 8.46 -20.75
N TYR A 302 3.99 8.68 -20.47
CA TYR A 302 4.49 9.21 -19.19
C TYR A 302 3.64 10.38 -18.64
N LYS A 303 3.39 11.44 -19.44
CA LYS A 303 2.62 12.61 -19.00
C LYS A 303 1.18 12.24 -18.65
N ALA A 304 0.56 11.38 -19.45
CA ALA A 304 -0.81 10.90 -19.19
C ALA A 304 -0.88 10.11 -17.86
N ILE A 305 0.10 9.25 -17.59
CA ILE A 305 0.19 8.49 -16.33
C ILE A 305 0.45 9.42 -15.14
N ALA A 306 1.32 10.42 -15.27
CA ALA A 306 1.59 11.38 -14.20
C ALA A 306 0.33 12.19 -13.87
N TYR A 307 -0.31 12.80 -14.87
CA TYR A 307 -1.51 13.61 -14.66
C TYR A 307 -2.73 12.78 -14.23
N SER A 308 -2.83 11.51 -14.64
CA SER A 308 -3.88 10.62 -14.14
C SER A 308 -3.76 10.36 -12.62
N SER A 309 -2.56 10.40 -12.04
CA SER A 309 -2.39 10.32 -10.58
C SER A 309 -3.00 11.53 -9.88
N LEU A 310 -2.78 12.73 -10.42
CA LEU A 310 -3.40 13.96 -9.89
C LEU A 310 -4.92 13.96 -10.10
N ALA A 311 -5.39 13.48 -11.24
CA ALA A 311 -6.83 13.36 -11.52
C ALA A 311 -7.53 12.41 -10.53
N ILE A 312 -6.92 11.25 -10.23
CA ILE A 312 -7.44 10.32 -9.21
C ILE A 312 -7.46 10.99 -7.83
N CYS A 313 -6.41 11.77 -7.48
CA CYS A 313 -6.37 12.50 -6.21
C CYS A 313 -7.56 13.47 -6.09
N VAL A 314 -7.83 14.26 -7.12
CA VAL A 314 -8.92 15.25 -7.11
C VAL A 314 -10.28 14.56 -7.09
N VAL A 315 -10.55 13.64 -8.04
CA VAL A 315 -11.86 12.98 -8.15
C VAL A 315 -12.14 12.11 -6.93
N GLY A 316 -11.12 11.47 -6.37
CA GLY A 316 -11.22 10.61 -5.18
C GLY A 316 -11.77 11.32 -3.93
N LEU A 317 -11.69 12.65 -3.86
CA LEU A 317 -12.30 13.44 -2.78
C LEU A 317 -13.82 13.62 -2.93
N PHE A 318 -14.43 13.28 -4.07
CA PHE A 318 -15.83 13.55 -4.37
C PHE A 318 -16.65 12.30 -4.65
N VAL A 319 -16.26 11.13 -4.09
CA VAL A 319 -16.91 9.84 -4.40
C VAL A 319 -17.35 9.04 -3.16
N TRP A 320 -17.03 9.45 -1.95
CA TRP A 320 -17.15 8.65 -0.72
C TRP A 320 -18.56 8.14 -0.41
N VAL A 321 -19.64 8.80 -0.87
CA VAL A 321 -21.02 8.41 -0.54
C VAL A 321 -21.45 7.11 -1.25
N HIS A 322 -20.67 6.60 -2.21
CA HIS A 322 -20.96 5.27 -2.75
C HIS A 322 -20.82 4.16 -1.71
N HIS A 323 -20.14 4.40 -0.59
CA HIS A 323 -20.14 3.50 0.57
C HIS A 323 -21.40 3.64 1.44
N MET A 324 -22.31 4.54 1.10
CA MET A 324 -23.47 4.92 1.90
C MET A 324 -24.79 4.89 1.10
N PHE A 325 -24.84 4.18 -0.04
CA PHE A 325 -26.04 4.14 -0.87
C PHE A 325 -27.26 3.55 -0.17
N THR A 326 -27.05 2.69 0.82
CA THR A 326 -28.08 2.06 1.65
C THR A 326 -28.33 2.77 2.99
N SER A 327 -27.64 3.89 3.29
CA SER A 327 -27.74 4.63 4.55
C SER A 327 -28.84 5.73 4.55
N GLY A 328 -29.88 5.59 3.74
CA GLY A 328 -30.95 6.58 3.63
C GLY A 328 -30.58 7.81 2.83
N THR A 329 -29.54 7.77 2.00
CA THR A 329 -29.12 8.90 1.17
C THR A 329 -30.19 9.28 0.15
N PRO A 330 -30.47 10.59 -0.09
CA PRO A 330 -31.47 11.02 -1.04
C PRO A 330 -31.08 10.69 -2.49
N GLY A 331 -32.08 10.54 -3.36
CA GLY A 331 -31.90 10.09 -4.76
C GLY A 331 -30.93 10.94 -5.57
N TRP A 332 -30.98 12.29 -5.42
CA TRP A 332 -30.05 13.18 -6.11
C TRP A 332 -28.59 12.96 -5.70
N MET A 333 -28.36 12.68 -4.41
CA MET A 333 -27.03 12.38 -3.88
C MET A 333 -26.53 11.03 -4.42
N ARG A 334 -27.38 9.98 -4.46
CA ARG A 334 -27.04 8.69 -5.06
C ARG A 334 -26.65 8.85 -6.53
N MET A 335 -27.39 9.66 -7.31
CA MET A 335 -27.07 9.94 -8.71
C MET A 335 -25.73 10.67 -8.85
N PHE A 336 -25.50 11.74 -8.09
CA PHE A 336 -24.25 12.51 -8.14
C PHE A 336 -23.03 11.61 -7.84
N PHE A 337 -23.10 10.84 -6.75
CA PHE A 337 -21.98 9.99 -6.34
C PHE A 337 -21.81 8.75 -7.20
N THR A 338 -22.83 8.26 -7.87
CA THR A 338 -22.69 7.25 -8.93
C THR A 338 -21.87 7.83 -10.08
N ILE A 339 -22.23 9.00 -10.61
CA ILE A 339 -21.53 9.63 -11.74
C ILE A 339 -20.07 9.94 -11.39
N SER A 340 -19.83 10.59 -10.25
CA SER A 340 -18.47 10.94 -9.83
C SER A 340 -17.60 9.70 -9.60
N THR A 341 -18.17 8.61 -9.09
CA THR A 341 -17.48 7.33 -8.91
C THR A 341 -17.07 6.71 -10.24
N LEU A 342 -17.96 6.70 -11.22
CA LEU A 342 -17.65 6.17 -12.57
C LEU A 342 -16.54 6.97 -13.27
N ILE A 343 -16.44 8.28 -13.02
CA ILE A 343 -15.39 9.13 -13.60
C ILE A 343 -13.99 8.66 -13.17
N VAL A 344 -13.82 8.09 -11.95
CA VAL A 344 -12.51 7.58 -11.48
C VAL A 344 -11.97 6.47 -12.39
N ALA A 345 -12.84 5.71 -13.05
CA ALA A 345 -12.41 4.64 -13.95
C ALA A 345 -11.58 5.18 -15.13
N VAL A 346 -11.83 6.42 -15.58
CA VAL A 346 -11.13 7.03 -16.72
C VAL A 346 -9.62 7.23 -16.44
N PRO A 347 -9.19 7.99 -15.42
CA PRO A 347 -7.76 8.16 -15.15
C PRO A 347 -7.09 6.85 -14.71
N THR A 348 -7.82 5.92 -14.11
CA THR A 348 -7.33 4.58 -13.79
C THR A 348 -7.07 3.78 -15.06
N GLY A 349 -8.00 3.80 -16.00
CA GLY A 349 -7.85 3.16 -17.32
C GLY A 349 -6.63 3.68 -18.10
N VAL A 350 -6.34 4.99 -18.03
CA VAL A 350 -5.14 5.57 -18.65
C VAL A 350 -3.87 4.85 -18.18
N LYS A 351 -3.76 4.52 -16.89
CA LYS A 351 -2.59 3.79 -16.35
C LYS A 351 -2.55 2.36 -16.86
N ILE A 352 -3.67 1.64 -16.79
CA ILE A 352 -3.78 0.26 -17.27
C ILE A 352 -3.36 0.16 -18.73
N PHE A 353 -3.93 1.00 -19.61
CA PHE A 353 -3.57 1.03 -21.03
C PHE A 353 -2.12 1.45 -21.26
N GLY A 354 -1.59 2.39 -20.48
CA GLY A 354 -0.18 2.78 -20.52
C GLY A 354 0.76 1.61 -20.21
N TRP A 355 0.45 0.80 -19.22
CA TRP A 355 1.25 -0.40 -18.88
C TRP A 355 1.10 -1.51 -19.93
N VAL A 356 -0.11 -1.78 -20.41
CA VAL A 356 -0.34 -2.74 -21.51
C VAL A 356 0.42 -2.32 -22.76
N ALA A 357 0.36 -1.04 -23.14
CA ALA A 357 1.10 -0.52 -24.28
C ALA A 357 2.63 -0.54 -24.08
N THR A 358 3.10 -0.46 -22.83
CA THR A 358 4.52 -0.62 -22.50
C THR A 358 4.95 -2.09 -22.65
N LEU A 359 4.11 -3.03 -22.21
CA LEU A 359 4.36 -4.47 -22.39
C LEU A 359 4.30 -4.88 -23.85
N TRP A 360 3.40 -4.32 -24.63
CA TRP A 360 3.19 -4.66 -26.05
C TRP A 360 4.45 -4.34 -26.88
N GLY A 361 5.00 -5.36 -27.51
CA GLY A 361 6.25 -5.25 -28.27
C GLY A 361 7.51 -5.05 -27.42
N GLY A 362 7.42 -5.19 -26.09
CA GLY A 362 8.57 -5.19 -25.18
C GLY A 362 9.34 -6.50 -25.21
N LYS A 363 10.63 -6.43 -24.85
CA LYS A 363 11.49 -7.62 -24.65
C LYS A 363 11.38 -8.08 -23.20
N ILE A 364 10.25 -8.66 -22.82
CA ILE A 364 9.87 -8.96 -21.44
C ILE A 364 10.82 -9.98 -20.81
N ARG A 365 11.34 -9.65 -19.64
CA ARG A 365 12.03 -10.58 -18.73
C ARG A 365 11.05 -10.99 -17.64
N PHE A 366 10.69 -12.27 -17.61
CA PHE A 366 9.80 -12.84 -16.60
C PHE A 366 10.55 -13.11 -15.28
N THR A 367 11.10 -12.04 -14.70
CA THR A 367 11.62 -12.05 -13.33
C THR A 367 10.47 -12.10 -12.33
N SER A 368 10.74 -12.46 -11.08
CA SER A 368 9.73 -12.45 -10.01
C SER A 368 9.05 -11.08 -9.89
N ALA A 369 9.81 -9.97 -9.99
CA ALA A 369 9.24 -8.62 -10.01
C ALA A 369 8.23 -8.41 -11.14
N MET A 370 8.54 -8.84 -12.37
CA MET A 370 7.66 -8.71 -13.52
C MET A 370 6.44 -9.63 -13.43
N LEU A 371 6.60 -10.84 -12.91
CA LEU A 371 5.48 -11.76 -12.70
C LEU A 371 4.45 -11.16 -11.76
N PHE A 372 4.89 -10.61 -10.62
CA PHE A 372 4.00 -9.90 -9.69
C PHE A 372 3.39 -8.65 -10.32
N ALA A 373 4.13 -7.92 -11.15
CA ALA A 373 3.60 -6.76 -11.87
C ALA A 373 2.50 -7.15 -12.88
N ILE A 374 2.68 -8.21 -13.64
CA ILE A 374 1.65 -8.74 -14.55
C ILE A 374 0.45 -9.29 -13.74
N GLY A 375 0.73 -10.01 -12.66
CA GLY A 375 -0.30 -10.50 -11.75
C GLY A 375 -1.16 -9.37 -11.19
N LEU A 376 -0.54 -8.28 -10.73
CA LEU A 376 -1.27 -7.07 -10.31
C LEU A 376 -2.17 -6.56 -11.44
N LEU A 377 -1.64 -6.39 -12.64
CA LEU A 377 -2.41 -5.87 -13.77
C LEU A 377 -3.68 -6.70 -14.01
N MET A 378 -3.55 -8.03 -13.99
CA MET A 378 -4.69 -8.95 -14.17
C MET A 378 -5.70 -8.84 -13.02
N MET A 379 -5.22 -8.93 -11.77
CA MET A 379 -6.08 -8.90 -10.59
C MET A 379 -6.77 -7.55 -10.41
N PHE A 380 -6.04 -6.47 -10.59
CA PHE A 380 -6.58 -5.12 -10.44
C PHE A 380 -7.64 -4.79 -11.50
N VAL A 381 -7.51 -5.30 -12.74
CA VAL A 381 -8.55 -5.13 -13.77
C VAL A 381 -9.84 -5.83 -13.33
N MET A 382 -9.76 -7.05 -12.78
CA MET A 382 -10.94 -7.76 -12.26
C MET A 382 -11.59 -6.98 -11.10
N GLY A 383 -10.77 -6.53 -10.14
CA GLY A 383 -11.25 -5.70 -9.02
C GLY A 383 -11.83 -4.35 -9.49
N GLY A 384 -11.22 -3.72 -10.49
CA GLY A 384 -11.70 -2.48 -11.07
C GLY A 384 -13.06 -2.62 -11.75
N LEU A 385 -13.27 -3.70 -12.50
CA LEU A 385 -14.56 -3.98 -13.16
C LEU A 385 -15.67 -4.22 -12.12
N SER A 386 -15.42 -5.02 -11.09
CA SER A 386 -16.40 -5.20 -9.99
C SER A 386 -16.63 -3.88 -9.22
N GLY A 387 -15.63 -3.00 -9.13
CA GLY A 387 -15.78 -1.67 -8.55
C GLY A 387 -16.66 -0.74 -9.37
N VAL A 388 -16.56 -0.80 -10.71
CA VAL A 388 -17.44 -0.03 -11.60
C VAL A 388 -18.89 -0.45 -11.42
N THR A 389 -19.18 -1.75 -11.31
CA THR A 389 -20.56 -2.23 -11.06
C THR A 389 -21.08 -1.75 -9.71
N MET A 390 -20.30 -1.92 -8.62
CA MET A 390 -20.68 -1.45 -7.27
C MET A 390 -20.72 0.07 -7.14
N GLY A 391 -19.99 0.80 -7.98
CA GLY A 391 -20.05 2.26 -8.03
C GLY A 391 -21.38 2.81 -8.50
N THR A 392 -22.29 1.95 -9.01
CA THR A 392 -23.64 2.32 -9.42
C THR A 392 -24.65 1.95 -8.34
N ALA A 393 -25.42 2.93 -7.84
CA ALA A 393 -26.39 2.70 -6.78
C ALA A 393 -27.43 1.60 -7.10
N PRO A 394 -27.97 1.48 -8.32
CA PRO A 394 -28.93 0.40 -8.63
C PRO A 394 -28.36 -1.02 -8.47
N PHE A 395 -27.07 -1.21 -8.70
CA PHE A 395 -26.42 -2.51 -8.49
C PHE A 395 -26.01 -2.70 -7.01
N ASP A 396 -25.41 -1.66 -6.41
CA ASP A 396 -24.86 -1.74 -5.05
C ASP A 396 -25.94 -2.12 -4.02
N VAL A 397 -27.17 -1.61 -4.16
CA VAL A 397 -28.27 -1.93 -3.20
C VAL A 397 -28.59 -3.42 -3.09
N HIS A 398 -28.21 -4.23 -4.10
CA HIS A 398 -28.42 -5.68 -4.10
C HIS A 398 -27.22 -6.46 -3.55
N VAL A 399 -26.02 -5.90 -3.61
CA VAL A 399 -24.78 -6.57 -3.18
C VAL A 399 -24.10 -5.90 -1.99
N HIS A 400 -24.66 -4.79 -1.52
CA HIS A 400 -24.14 -4.07 -0.35
C HIS A 400 -24.07 -4.97 0.87
N ASP A 401 -22.93 -4.92 1.58
CA ASP A 401 -22.66 -5.78 2.75
C ASP A 401 -22.73 -7.30 2.50
N THR A 402 -22.60 -7.74 1.24
CA THR A 402 -22.42 -9.15 0.87
C THR A 402 -20.94 -9.50 0.63
N TYR A 403 -20.68 -10.79 0.37
CA TYR A 403 -19.34 -11.27 -0.02
C TYR A 403 -18.86 -10.72 -1.38
N TYR A 404 -19.74 -10.16 -2.22
CA TYR A 404 -19.34 -9.46 -3.44
C TYR A 404 -18.41 -8.27 -3.13
N VAL A 405 -18.72 -7.51 -2.08
CA VAL A 405 -17.90 -6.40 -1.60
C VAL A 405 -16.52 -6.91 -1.14
N VAL A 406 -16.49 -8.07 -0.44
CA VAL A 406 -15.24 -8.70 0.03
C VAL A 406 -14.38 -9.13 -1.15
N ALA A 407 -14.98 -9.76 -2.15
CA ALA A 407 -14.29 -10.12 -3.40
C ALA A 407 -13.67 -8.91 -4.08
N HIS A 408 -14.47 -7.87 -4.30
CA HIS A 408 -14.03 -6.62 -4.94
C HIS A 408 -12.81 -6.03 -4.26
N PHE A 409 -12.91 -5.71 -2.97
CA PHE A 409 -11.81 -4.99 -2.34
C PHE A 409 -10.56 -5.86 -2.15
N HIS A 410 -10.67 -7.19 -2.06
CA HIS A 410 -9.48 -8.05 -2.05
C HIS A 410 -8.79 -8.13 -3.42
N TYR A 411 -9.53 -8.12 -4.52
CA TYR A 411 -8.93 -8.02 -5.85
C TYR A 411 -8.19 -6.69 -6.04
N VAL A 412 -8.73 -5.59 -5.49
CA VAL A 412 -8.07 -4.27 -5.56
C VAL A 412 -6.92 -4.16 -4.57
N LEU A 413 -7.12 -4.56 -3.30
CA LEU A 413 -6.12 -4.37 -2.24
C LEU A 413 -5.09 -5.50 -2.21
N PHE A 414 -5.51 -6.76 -2.21
CA PHE A 414 -4.57 -7.88 -2.22
C PHE A 414 -3.99 -8.07 -3.62
N GLY A 415 -4.83 -8.27 -4.62
CA GLY A 415 -4.41 -8.43 -6.01
C GLY A 415 -3.72 -7.19 -6.59
N GLY A 416 -4.14 -6.00 -6.18
CA GLY A 416 -3.48 -4.74 -6.51
C GLY A 416 -2.30 -4.45 -5.58
N SER A 417 -2.56 -3.98 -4.35
CA SER A 417 -1.51 -3.41 -3.51
C SER A 417 -0.48 -4.43 -3.05
N VAL A 418 -0.88 -5.63 -2.60
CA VAL A 418 0.08 -6.62 -2.09
C VAL A 418 0.96 -7.18 -3.21
N PHE A 419 0.39 -7.48 -4.39
CA PHE A 419 1.18 -7.87 -5.56
C PHE A 419 2.19 -6.79 -5.95
N GLY A 420 1.80 -5.51 -5.90
CA GLY A 420 2.70 -4.41 -6.20
C GLY A 420 3.79 -4.21 -5.16
N ILE A 421 3.50 -4.41 -3.87
CA ILE A 421 4.51 -4.42 -2.81
C ILE A 421 5.55 -5.51 -3.08
N TYR A 422 5.11 -6.73 -3.42
CA TYR A 422 6.02 -7.82 -3.77
C TYR A 422 6.84 -7.50 -5.03
N ALA A 423 6.22 -6.95 -6.09
CA ALA A 423 6.94 -6.51 -7.27
C ALA A 423 8.04 -5.50 -6.91
N GLY A 424 7.73 -4.52 -6.05
CA GLY A 424 8.68 -3.53 -5.55
C GLY A 424 9.79 -4.15 -4.71
N ILE A 425 9.47 -5.06 -3.79
CA ILE A 425 10.48 -5.75 -2.97
C ILE A 425 11.45 -6.51 -3.88
N TYR A 426 10.98 -7.37 -4.79
CA TYR A 426 11.85 -8.11 -5.70
C TYR A 426 12.70 -7.19 -6.59
N HIS A 427 12.16 -6.03 -6.98
CA HIS A 427 12.86 -5.07 -7.83
C HIS A 427 13.97 -4.31 -7.08
N TRP A 428 13.65 -3.73 -5.90
CA TRP A 428 14.59 -2.89 -5.14
C TRP A 428 15.35 -3.65 -4.05
N PHE A 429 15.11 -4.95 -3.83
CA PHE A 429 15.89 -5.76 -2.89
C PHE A 429 17.40 -5.66 -3.14
N PRO A 430 17.90 -5.71 -4.40
CA PRO A 430 19.32 -5.51 -4.68
C PRO A 430 19.84 -4.14 -4.22
N LYS A 431 19.04 -3.09 -4.37
CA LYS A 431 19.40 -1.74 -3.96
C LYS A 431 19.45 -1.59 -2.44
N ILE A 432 18.55 -2.26 -1.73
CA ILE A 432 18.46 -2.23 -0.27
C ILE A 432 19.58 -3.08 0.37
N THR A 433 19.84 -4.27 -0.16
CA THR A 433 20.69 -5.27 0.50
C THR A 433 22.03 -5.52 -0.19
N GLY A 434 22.21 -5.06 -1.44
CA GLY A 434 23.35 -5.39 -2.28
C GLY A 434 23.32 -6.83 -2.83
N ARG A 435 22.22 -7.55 -2.66
CA ARG A 435 22.09 -8.98 -3.01
C ARG A 435 20.85 -9.26 -3.84
N MET A 436 20.91 -10.29 -4.68
CA MET A 436 19.79 -10.77 -5.49
C MET A 436 18.95 -11.77 -4.71
N MET A 437 17.63 -11.66 -4.80
CA MET A 437 16.72 -12.71 -4.37
C MET A 437 16.76 -13.91 -5.33
N ASN A 438 16.43 -15.10 -4.81
CA ASN A 438 16.36 -16.31 -5.61
C ASN A 438 15.10 -16.31 -6.49
N GLU A 439 15.27 -16.37 -7.79
CA GLU A 439 14.17 -16.31 -8.77
C GLU A 439 13.28 -17.58 -8.76
N THR A 440 13.83 -18.75 -8.42
CA THR A 440 13.02 -19.99 -8.33
C THR A 440 12.03 -19.90 -7.17
N LEU A 441 12.51 -19.50 -5.98
CA LEU A 441 11.62 -19.27 -4.83
C LEU A 441 10.63 -18.13 -5.11
N GLY A 442 11.07 -17.09 -5.82
CA GLY A 442 10.21 -15.99 -6.24
C GLY A 442 9.07 -16.43 -7.18
N ARG A 443 9.34 -17.31 -8.10
CA ARG A 443 8.32 -17.89 -9.01
C ARG A 443 7.36 -18.81 -8.26
N ILE A 444 7.86 -19.64 -7.36
CA ILE A 444 7.00 -20.50 -6.50
C ILE A 444 6.07 -19.61 -5.67
N HIS A 445 6.61 -18.57 -5.03
CA HIS A 445 5.82 -17.58 -4.29
C HIS A 445 4.74 -16.96 -5.18
N PHE A 446 5.09 -16.48 -6.38
CA PHE A 446 4.12 -15.89 -7.31
C PHE A 446 3.00 -16.87 -7.67
N ILE A 447 3.35 -18.11 -8.06
CA ILE A 447 2.36 -19.12 -8.49
C ILE A 447 1.36 -19.41 -7.36
N LEU A 448 1.87 -19.66 -6.14
CA LEU A 448 1.02 -19.94 -4.99
C LEU A 448 0.14 -18.74 -4.64
N THR A 449 0.71 -17.52 -4.64
CA THR A 449 -0.03 -16.31 -4.35
C THR A 449 -1.11 -16.05 -5.41
N PHE A 450 -0.80 -16.23 -6.70
CA PHE A 450 -1.74 -16.00 -7.78
C PHE A 450 -2.90 -17.01 -7.75
N ILE A 451 -2.60 -18.30 -7.59
CA ILE A 451 -3.63 -19.36 -7.50
C ILE A 451 -4.48 -19.15 -6.24
N GLY A 452 -3.83 -18.96 -5.08
CA GLY A 452 -4.53 -18.78 -3.82
C GLY A 452 -5.45 -17.56 -3.83
N THR A 453 -5.03 -16.43 -4.42
CA THR A 453 -5.86 -15.23 -4.56
C THR A 453 -7.13 -15.52 -5.35
N ASN A 454 -7.02 -16.18 -6.50
CA ASN A 454 -8.18 -16.47 -7.33
C ASN A 454 -9.11 -17.50 -6.68
N LEU A 455 -8.58 -18.57 -6.10
CA LEU A 455 -9.40 -19.56 -5.40
C LEU A 455 -10.12 -18.96 -4.17
N THR A 456 -9.47 -18.01 -3.47
CA THR A 456 -10.09 -17.37 -2.31
C THR A 456 -11.17 -16.38 -2.72
N PHE A 457 -10.87 -15.46 -3.62
CA PHE A 457 -11.69 -14.27 -3.80
C PHE A 457 -12.61 -14.30 -5.04
N LEU A 458 -12.32 -15.12 -6.05
CA LEU A 458 -13.22 -15.21 -7.21
C LEU A 458 -14.57 -15.80 -6.86
N PRO A 459 -14.67 -16.93 -6.09
CA PRO A 459 -15.96 -17.48 -5.71
C PRO A 459 -16.77 -16.57 -4.77
N MET A 460 -16.11 -15.63 -4.06
CA MET A 460 -16.81 -14.67 -3.21
C MET A 460 -17.70 -13.70 -4.00
N HIS A 461 -17.45 -13.46 -5.30
CA HIS A 461 -18.38 -12.70 -6.13
C HIS A 461 -19.70 -13.45 -6.27
N GLU A 462 -19.63 -14.75 -6.53
CA GLU A 462 -20.81 -15.60 -6.64
C GLU A 462 -21.55 -15.73 -5.30
N LEU A 463 -20.84 -15.97 -4.18
CA LEU A 463 -21.43 -15.95 -2.85
C LEU A 463 -22.21 -14.67 -2.57
N GLY A 464 -21.66 -13.51 -2.97
CA GLY A 464 -22.32 -12.23 -2.79
C GLY A 464 -23.53 -12.02 -3.69
N LEU A 465 -23.49 -12.50 -4.95
CA LEU A 465 -24.64 -12.46 -5.87
C LEU A 465 -25.77 -13.39 -5.41
N GLN A 466 -25.44 -14.50 -4.74
CA GLN A 466 -26.40 -15.39 -4.10
C GLN A 466 -26.93 -14.84 -2.77
N GLY A 467 -26.45 -13.67 -2.31
CA GLY A 467 -26.94 -12.97 -1.13
C GLY A 467 -26.24 -13.35 0.19
N MET A 468 -25.10 -14.06 0.16
CA MET A 468 -24.36 -14.34 1.39
C MET A 468 -23.86 -13.05 2.03
N PRO A 469 -24.29 -12.69 3.28
CA PRO A 469 -23.82 -11.49 3.94
C PRO A 469 -22.34 -11.64 4.36
N ARG A 470 -21.60 -10.54 4.36
CA ARG A 470 -20.24 -10.50 4.94
C ARG A 470 -20.28 -10.37 6.46
N ARG A 471 -19.15 -10.62 7.13
CA ARG A 471 -18.98 -10.46 8.59
C ARG A 471 -19.81 -11.43 9.41
N VAL A 472 -20.03 -12.62 8.91
CA VAL A 472 -20.76 -13.68 9.60
C VAL A 472 -19.81 -14.82 9.97
N ALA A 473 -19.96 -15.38 11.18
CA ALA A 473 -19.23 -16.56 11.63
C ALA A 473 -19.90 -17.87 11.21
N MET A 474 -21.21 -17.84 11.00
CA MET A 474 -22.02 -18.96 10.53
C MET A 474 -22.79 -18.56 9.27
N TYR A 475 -23.10 -19.50 8.41
CA TYR A 475 -23.79 -19.24 7.14
C TYR A 475 -24.73 -20.37 6.75
N ASP A 476 -25.67 -20.10 5.85
CA ASP A 476 -26.61 -21.10 5.34
C ASP A 476 -25.87 -22.21 4.57
N PRO A 477 -26.19 -23.51 4.79
CA PRO A 477 -25.55 -24.64 4.12
C PRO A 477 -25.51 -24.58 2.59
N GLN A 478 -26.39 -23.83 1.93
CA GLN A 478 -26.35 -23.62 0.47
C GLN A 478 -25.01 -22.99 0.00
N PHE A 479 -24.30 -22.26 0.84
CA PHE A 479 -23.04 -21.60 0.52
C PHE A 479 -21.79 -22.46 0.79
N THR A 480 -21.94 -23.69 1.29
CA THR A 480 -20.84 -24.55 1.77
C THR A 480 -19.78 -24.76 0.69
N HIS A 481 -20.18 -25.24 -0.50
CA HIS A 481 -19.24 -25.60 -1.55
C HIS A 481 -18.31 -24.44 -1.98
N LEU A 482 -18.87 -23.23 -2.13
CA LEU A 482 -18.07 -22.06 -2.50
C LEU A 482 -17.17 -21.61 -1.34
N ASN A 483 -17.62 -21.74 -0.09
CA ASN A 483 -16.80 -21.43 1.08
C ASN A 483 -15.63 -22.41 1.26
N GLU A 484 -15.82 -23.71 0.98
CA GLU A 484 -14.74 -24.69 0.96
C GLU A 484 -13.65 -24.31 -0.04
N ILE A 485 -14.02 -23.93 -1.29
CA ILE A 485 -13.07 -23.46 -2.29
C ILE A 485 -12.31 -22.22 -1.80
N CYS A 486 -13.03 -21.24 -1.24
CA CYS A 486 -12.43 -20.05 -0.65
C CYS A 486 -11.44 -20.39 0.46
N THR A 487 -11.74 -21.36 1.30
CA THR A 487 -10.89 -21.78 2.42
C THR A 487 -9.62 -22.47 1.93
N ILE A 488 -9.73 -23.37 0.95
CA ILE A 488 -8.56 -23.99 0.30
C ILE A 488 -7.66 -22.91 -0.30
N GLY A 489 -8.24 -21.95 -1.01
CA GLY A 489 -7.49 -20.81 -1.56
C GLY A 489 -6.75 -20.01 -0.48
N ALA A 490 -7.40 -19.73 0.65
CA ALA A 490 -6.81 -18.99 1.76
C ALA A 490 -5.64 -19.74 2.41
N TYR A 491 -5.72 -21.07 2.52
CA TYR A 491 -4.59 -21.88 3.00
C TYR A 491 -3.41 -21.84 2.04
N ILE A 492 -3.66 -21.91 0.72
CA ILE A 492 -2.62 -21.73 -0.30
C ILE A 492 -1.97 -20.36 -0.17
N LEU A 493 -2.76 -19.29 0.05
CA LEU A 493 -2.24 -17.94 0.30
C LEU A 493 -1.37 -17.89 1.55
N GLY A 494 -1.80 -18.49 2.66
CA GLY A 494 -1.00 -18.58 3.88
C GLY A 494 0.34 -19.29 3.63
N ILE A 495 0.32 -20.41 2.91
CA ILE A 495 1.52 -21.17 2.54
C ILE A 495 2.42 -20.34 1.61
N SER A 496 1.87 -19.51 0.73
CA SER A 496 2.64 -18.72 -0.23
C SER A 496 3.63 -17.75 0.43
N VAL A 497 3.35 -17.33 1.65
CA VAL A 497 4.22 -16.41 2.42
C VAL A 497 5.53 -17.09 2.85
N ILE A 498 5.53 -18.44 3.00
CA ILE A 498 6.71 -19.20 3.44
C ILE A 498 7.89 -19.08 2.46
N PRO A 499 7.73 -19.41 1.14
CA PRO A 499 8.83 -19.26 0.19
C PRO A 499 9.30 -17.81 0.05
N PHE A 500 8.42 -16.81 0.22
CA PHE A 500 8.83 -15.41 0.24
C PHE A 500 9.73 -15.10 1.44
N THR A 501 9.29 -15.48 2.64
CA THR A 501 10.03 -15.21 3.89
C THR A 501 11.40 -15.89 3.87
N ILE A 502 11.45 -17.17 3.46
CA ILE A 502 12.71 -17.91 3.30
C ILE A 502 13.60 -17.20 2.28
N ASN A 503 13.06 -16.81 1.13
CA ASN A 503 13.81 -16.13 0.08
C ASN A 503 14.38 -14.78 0.57
N ALA A 504 13.58 -13.97 1.24
CA ALA A 504 14.00 -12.67 1.75
C ALA A 504 15.13 -12.80 2.79
N LEU A 505 14.94 -13.66 3.79
CA LEU A 505 15.93 -13.86 4.86
C LEU A 505 17.22 -14.50 4.34
N TRP A 506 17.11 -15.58 3.58
CA TRP A 506 18.28 -16.26 3.00
C TRP A 506 19.06 -15.34 2.06
N SER A 507 18.35 -14.65 1.16
CA SER A 507 19.01 -13.77 0.18
C SER A 507 19.66 -12.57 0.84
N TRP A 508 19.12 -12.05 1.93
CA TRP A 508 19.73 -10.95 2.67
C TRP A 508 21.09 -11.35 3.26
N ILE A 509 21.21 -12.58 3.79
CA ILE A 509 22.44 -13.06 4.45
C ILE A 509 23.42 -13.64 3.43
N GLY A 510 22.96 -14.54 2.53
CA GLY A 510 23.77 -15.38 1.66
C GLY A 510 23.47 -15.26 0.17
N GLY A 511 22.61 -14.34 -0.27
CA GLY A 511 22.27 -14.17 -1.67
C GLY A 511 23.44 -13.75 -2.55
N LYS A 512 23.32 -13.99 -3.87
CA LYS A 512 24.31 -13.57 -4.87
C LYS A 512 24.50 -12.05 -4.83
N GLN A 513 25.73 -11.57 -4.89
CA GLN A 513 26.04 -10.14 -5.03
C GLN A 513 25.37 -9.56 -6.29
N ALA A 514 24.71 -8.41 -6.14
CA ALA A 514 23.88 -7.83 -7.19
C ALA A 514 24.63 -6.92 -8.16
N GLY A 515 25.71 -6.26 -7.70
CA GLY A 515 26.26 -5.07 -8.37
C GLY A 515 25.34 -3.86 -8.21
N ASP A 516 25.79 -2.69 -8.66
CA ASP A 516 25.08 -1.43 -8.39
C ASP A 516 23.78 -1.28 -9.17
N ASN A 517 23.70 -1.82 -10.38
CA ASN A 517 22.51 -1.77 -11.24
C ASN A 517 22.26 -3.08 -11.98
N PRO A 518 21.72 -4.12 -11.33
CA PRO A 518 21.56 -5.43 -11.95
C PRO A 518 20.48 -5.48 -13.05
N TRP A 519 19.61 -4.49 -13.08
CA TRP A 519 18.51 -4.42 -14.04
C TRP A 519 18.83 -3.57 -15.28
N ASN A 520 19.91 -2.79 -15.28
CA ASN A 520 20.20 -1.71 -16.24
C ASN A 520 19.06 -0.69 -16.29
N ALA A 521 18.54 -0.32 -15.14
CA ALA A 521 17.53 0.72 -14.99
C ALA A 521 18.14 2.12 -15.17
N LEU A 522 17.31 3.10 -15.57
CA LEU A 522 17.79 4.43 -15.96
C LEU A 522 17.42 5.52 -14.94
N THR A 523 16.74 5.17 -13.86
CA THR A 523 16.36 6.10 -12.81
C THR A 523 17.51 6.35 -11.83
N LEU A 524 17.45 7.50 -11.15
CA LEU A 524 18.59 8.09 -10.45
C LEU A 524 19.08 7.23 -9.27
N GLU A 525 18.19 6.52 -8.58
CA GLU A 525 18.56 5.62 -7.48
C GLU A 525 19.51 4.49 -7.92
N TRP A 526 19.48 4.10 -9.19
CA TRP A 526 20.37 3.05 -9.72
C TRP A 526 21.76 3.56 -10.12
N THR A 527 22.02 4.87 -10.02
CA THR A 527 23.38 5.43 -10.23
C THR A 527 24.24 5.38 -8.96
N THR A 528 23.65 5.08 -7.81
CA THR A 528 24.34 4.92 -6.51
C THR A 528 24.78 3.47 -6.29
N SER A 529 25.65 3.24 -5.30
CA SER A 529 26.08 1.90 -4.87
C SER A 529 24.92 1.03 -4.38
N SER A 530 25.08 -0.30 -4.42
CA SER A 530 24.16 -1.27 -3.85
C SER A 530 24.91 -2.23 -2.91
N PRO A 531 24.64 -2.25 -1.59
CA PRO A 531 23.66 -1.40 -0.89
C PRO A 531 24.09 0.09 -0.88
N ILE A 532 23.11 0.96 -0.62
CA ILE A 532 23.38 2.39 -0.51
C ILE A 532 24.05 2.65 0.84
N GLY A 533 25.21 3.33 0.82
CA GLY A 533 25.91 3.72 2.04
C GLY A 533 25.22 4.85 2.82
N LYS A 534 25.77 5.18 4.00
CA LYS A 534 25.31 6.31 4.83
C LYS A 534 25.32 7.63 4.06
N PHE A 535 26.35 7.83 3.24
CA PHE A 535 26.50 9.02 2.40
C PHE A 535 26.49 8.62 0.92
N TYR A 536 25.73 9.32 0.13
CA TYR A 536 25.75 9.24 -1.32
C TYR A 536 25.86 10.65 -1.89
N LEU A 537 26.62 10.79 -2.96
CA LEU A 537 26.78 12.04 -3.71
C LEU A 537 26.13 11.88 -5.08
N TRP A 538 25.41 12.90 -5.46
CA TRP A 538 24.82 13.02 -6.79
C TRP A 538 25.77 13.78 -7.74
#